data_7c0bab8d48b0ccf5f74c258e0520db57
#
_entry.id   7c0bab8d48b0ccf5f74c258e0520db57
#
_cell.length_a   1.000
_cell.length_b   1.000
_cell.length_c   1.000
_cell.angle_alpha   90.00
_cell.angle_beta   90.00
_cell.angle_gamma   90.00
#
_symmetry.space_group_name_H-M   'P 1'
#
loop_
_entity.id
_entity.type
_entity.pdbx_description
1 polymer ?
#
loop_
_entity_poly.entity_id
_entity_poly.type
_entity_poly.pdbx_seq_one_letter_code
_entity_poly.pdbx_strand_id
1 'polypeptide(L)'
;MGIDLAKMRQKHAALTTGRGGSDSSDNFWKPEEGTHQIRLVCPPDGDPFFEAYYHYGMGSEGKTTVLSPRTNGGDDPIAEWGTRLWNEGTDGSKEAAKRFWPKMRVFAPIVVRGEEDKGVRWWGFSRTTYQALLDVVLDPEYGDITDTEKGTDIRIDYGKKSGQSFPTTDVRPMRRTSALAKTEEEVNTLLESIKTADEVFSVASYDECEKVLNETLGEAMLDSVSDSGKETTRYNNTAPPTNKGMEGVSDIESAFDDLLA
;
A
#
# COMPACT_ATOMS: atom_id res chain seq x y z
N MET A 1 -23.74 -1.52 32.37
CA MET A 1 -22.63 -1.64 31.45
C MET A 1 -21.76 -0.40 31.61
N GLY A 2 -20.54 -0.54 32.11
CA GLY A 2 -19.62 0.58 32.33
C GLY A 2 -18.72 0.79 31.11
N ILE A 3 -18.35 2.05 30.84
CA ILE A 3 -17.40 2.43 29.80
C ILE A 3 -16.02 1.84 30.14
N ASP A 4 -15.42 1.09 29.22
CA ASP A 4 -14.05 0.59 29.36
C ASP A 4 -13.05 1.75 29.20
N LEU A 5 -12.66 2.33 30.34
CA LEU A 5 -11.73 3.46 30.41
C LEU A 5 -10.32 3.12 29.90
N ALA A 6 -9.91 1.83 29.93
CA ALA A 6 -8.62 1.41 29.39
C ALA A 6 -8.63 1.52 27.87
N LYS A 7 -9.70 1.04 27.23
CA LYS A 7 -9.92 1.13 25.78
C LYS A 7 -10.08 2.58 25.31
N MET A 8 -10.72 3.44 26.13
CA MET A 8 -10.84 4.88 25.85
C MET A 8 -9.51 5.62 25.99
N ARG A 9 -8.68 5.26 26.98
CA ARG A 9 -7.33 5.82 27.11
C ARG A 9 -6.42 5.40 25.97
N GLN A 10 -6.54 4.17 25.50
CA GLN A 10 -5.78 3.68 24.34
C GLN A 10 -6.18 4.42 23.06
N LYS A 11 -7.49 4.62 22.82
CA LYS A 11 -7.98 5.44 21.71
C LYS A 11 -7.56 6.91 21.83
N HIS A 12 -7.60 7.48 23.02
CA HIS A 12 -7.17 8.86 23.26
C HIS A 12 -5.65 9.01 23.07
N ALA A 13 -4.85 8.05 23.54
CA ALA A 13 -3.41 8.03 23.29
C ALA A 13 -3.11 7.92 21.77
N ALA A 14 -3.82 7.08 21.04
CA ALA A 14 -3.69 6.97 19.57
C ALA A 14 -4.07 8.28 18.84
N LEU A 15 -5.07 9.02 19.34
CA LEU A 15 -5.48 10.32 18.78
C LEU A 15 -4.53 11.46 19.16
N THR A 16 -3.92 11.42 20.35
CA THR A 16 -2.98 12.46 20.82
C THR A 16 -1.57 12.26 20.30
N THR A 17 -1.19 11.03 19.97
CA THR A 17 0.07 10.68 19.33
C THR A 17 0.02 10.75 17.81
N GLY A 18 -0.91 11.49 17.24
CA GLY A 18 -1.06 11.74 15.79
C GLY A 18 0.19 12.28 15.07
N ARG A 19 1.35 11.87 15.54
CA ARG A 19 2.68 12.03 14.94
C ARG A 19 3.53 10.83 15.36
N GLY A 20 3.59 9.81 14.47
CA GLY A 20 4.64 8.81 14.43
C GLY A 20 5.15 8.30 15.79
N GLY A 21 4.37 7.44 16.46
CA GLY A 21 4.90 6.70 17.58
C GLY A 21 5.98 5.73 17.10
N SER A 22 7.05 5.60 17.88
CA SER A 22 8.19 4.70 17.64
C SER A 22 7.80 3.22 17.48
N ASP A 23 6.63 2.80 17.94
CA ASP A 23 6.12 1.42 17.77
C ASP A 23 5.73 1.06 16.33
N SER A 24 5.37 2.04 15.48
CA SER A 24 5.03 1.76 14.08
C SER A 24 6.27 1.58 13.20
N SER A 25 7.42 2.15 13.58
CA SER A 25 8.66 2.02 12.81
C SER A 25 9.24 0.60 12.88
N ASP A 26 9.07 -0.10 13.99
CA ASP A 26 9.62 -1.44 14.21
C ASP A 26 8.86 -2.52 13.41
N ASN A 27 7.60 -2.23 13.05
CA ASN A 27 6.79 -3.12 12.22
C ASN A 27 7.18 -3.08 10.73
N PHE A 28 7.89 -2.04 10.29
CA PHE A 28 8.24 -1.86 8.89
C PHE A 28 9.73 -1.97 8.65
N TRP A 29 10.07 -2.69 7.60
CA TRP A 29 11.43 -2.71 7.09
C TRP A 29 11.56 -1.80 5.87
N LYS A 30 12.63 -1.00 5.86
CA LYS A 30 13.05 -0.20 4.71
C LYS A 30 14.45 -0.62 4.35
N PRO A 31 14.70 -1.02 3.09
CA PRO A 31 16.06 -1.34 2.66
C PRO A 31 16.94 -0.10 2.72
N GLU A 32 18.14 -0.27 3.23
CA GLU A 32 19.25 0.66 3.02
C GLU A 32 19.85 0.41 1.64
N GLU A 33 20.64 1.39 1.13
CA GLU A 33 21.31 1.21 -0.16
C GLU A 33 22.29 0.03 -0.09
N GLY A 34 22.10 -0.93 -0.99
CA GLY A 34 22.91 -2.15 -1.03
C GLY A 34 22.12 -3.40 -1.37
N THR A 35 22.71 -4.53 -1.01
CA THR A 35 22.12 -5.86 -1.25
C THR A 35 21.61 -6.45 0.06
N HIS A 36 20.38 -6.92 0.03
CA HIS A 36 19.73 -7.58 1.16
C HIS A 36 19.19 -8.94 0.72
N GLN A 37 19.02 -9.85 1.68
CA GLN A 37 18.38 -11.12 1.47
C GLN A 37 17.20 -11.25 2.41
N ILE A 38 16.04 -11.57 1.86
CA ILE A 38 14.79 -11.69 2.61
C ILE A 38 14.12 -13.03 2.32
N ARG A 39 13.24 -13.46 3.22
CA ARG A 39 12.25 -14.49 2.99
C ARG A 39 10.88 -13.89 3.11
N LEU A 40 10.03 -14.08 2.07
CA LEU A 40 8.61 -13.82 2.18
C LEU A 40 7.97 -14.83 3.13
N VAL A 41 7.08 -14.36 3.98
CA VAL A 41 6.32 -15.19 4.89
C VAL A 41 4.85 -15.11 4.52
N CYS A 42 4.19 -16.26 4.43
CA CYS A 42 2.76 -16.29 4.11
C CYS A 42 1.94 -16.20 5.40
N PRO A 43 1.05 -15.22 5.54
CA PRO A 43 0.08 -15.18 6.63
C PRO A 43 -0.92 -16.35 6.56
N PRO A 44 -1.68 -16.61 7.63
CA PRO A 44 -2.63 -17.74 7.66
C PRO A 44 -3.75 -17.67 6.62
N ASP A 45 -4.06 -16.49 6.08
CA ASP A 45 -5.04 -16.27 5.00
C ASP A 45 -4.56 -16.74 3.63
N GLY A 46 -3.27 -17.05 3.49
CA GLY A 46 -2.68 -17.60 2.28
C GLY A 46 -2.28 -16.57 1.23
N ASP A 47 -2.43 -15.26 1.50
CA ASP A 47 -1.95 -14.20 0.62
C ASP A 47 -0.79 -13.43 1.27
N PRO A 48 0.44 -13.53 0.73
CA PRO A 48 1.58 -12.79 1.27
C PRO A 48 1.60 -11.31 0.85
N PHE A 49 0.67 -10.86 0.02
CA PHE A 49 0.68 -9.50 -0.50
C PHE A 49 -0.53 -8.70 -0.06
N PHE A 50 -0.29 -7.56 0.55
CA PHE A 50 -1.34 -6.61 0.92
C PHE A 50 -1.27 -5.38 0.01
N GLU A 51 -2.28 -5.20 -0.83
CA GLU A 51 -2.41 -4.06 -1.74
C GLU A 51 -3.10 -2.89 -1.05
N ALA A 52 -2.38 -1.82 -0.84
CA ALA A 52 -2.86 -0.62 -0.15
C ALA A 52 -2.93 0.56 -1.12
N TYR A 53 -4.02 1.31 -1.07
CA TYR A 53 -4.26 2.47 -1.92
C TYR A 53 -4.16 3.75 -1.10
N TYR A 54 -3.22 4.63 -1.43
CA TYR A 54 -2.94 5.84 -0.68
C TYR A 54 -3.23 7.12 -1.47
N HIS A 55 -3.83 8.10 -0.83
CA HIS A 55 -3.83 9.48 -1.27
C HIS A 55 -2.70 10.24 -0.57
N TYR A 56 -1.85 10.87 -1.36
CA TYR A 56 -0.74 11.66 -0.87
C TYR A 56 -0.98 13.15 -1.11
N GLY A 57 -0.41 13.99 -0.25
CA GLY A 57 -0.46 15.43 -0.44
C GLY A 57 -1.85 16.02 -0.23
N MET A 58 -2.67 15.42 0.62
CA MET A 58 -4.00 15.90 0.99
C MET A 58 -3.94 16.87 2.17
N GLY A 59 -5.11 17.40 2.56
CA GLY A 59 -5.25 18.36 3.64
C GLY A 59 -4.86 19.79 3.22
N SER A 60 -5.12 20.76 4.07
CA SER A 60 -4.87 22.19 3.81
C SER A 60 -3.41 22.53 3.54
N GLU A 61 -2.47 21.79 4.16
CA GLU A 61 -1.03 21.96 3.96
C GLU A 61 -0.44 21.08 2.84
N GLY A 62 -1.23 20.20 2.23
CA GLY A 62 -0.75 19.27 1.23
C GLY A 62 0.23 18.19 1.75
N LYS A 63 0.18 17.88 3.06
CA LYS A 63 1.11 16.94 3.72
C LYS A 63 0.45 15.67 4.25
N THR A 64 -0.88 15.62 4.24
CA THR A 64 -1.65 14.51 4.78
C THR A 64 -1.60 13.33 3.81
N THR A 65 -1.34 12.15 4.35
CA THR A 65 -1.42 10.87 3.63
C THR A 65 -2.57 10.08 4.22
N VAL A 66 -3.44 9.55 3.37
CA VAL A 66 -4.63 8.80 3.77
C VAL A 66 -4.62 7.43 3.10
N LEU A 67 -4.83 6.37 3.87
CA LEU A 67 -5.06 5.04 3.35
C LEU A 67 -6.54 4.92 2.96
N SER A 68 -6.78 4.81 1.64
CA SER A 68 -8.10 4.83 1.03
C SER A 68 -8.97 3.65 1.47
N PRO A 69 -10.27 3.85 1.68
CA PRO A 69 -11.25 2.78 1.88
C PRO A 69 -11.27 1.75 0.76
N ARG A 70 -10.83 2.10 -0.46
CA ARG A 70 -10.68 1.17 -1.58
C ARG A 70 -9.77 -0.01 -1.28
N THR A 71 -8.85 0.13 -0.33
CA THR A 71 -8.01 -0.96 0.16
C THR A 71 -8.86 -2.16 0.61
N ASN A 72 -10.03 -1.89 1.21
CA ASN A 72 -10.98 -2.92 1.64
C ASN A 72 -12.24 -2.96 0.74
N GLY A 73 -12.14 -2.44 -0.49
CA GLY A 73 -13.26 -2.43 -1.45
C GLY A 73 -14.36 -1.42 -1.13
N GLY A 74 -14.12 -0.47 -0.23
CA GLY A 74 -15.07 0.60 0.14
C GLY A 74 -15.09 1.76 -0.85
N ASP A 75 -16.14 2.58 -0.75
CA ASP A 75 -16.27 3.81 -1.52
C ASP A 75 -15.30 4.88 -0.99
N ASP A 76 -14.80 5.73 -1.90
CA ASP A 76 -13.74 6.68 -1.63
C ASP A 76 -14.09 8.06 -2.20
N PRO A 77 -14.48 9.02 -1.34
CA PRO A 77 -14.92 10.35 -1.79
C PRO A 77 -13.80 11.16 -2.45
N ILE A 78 -12.53 10.91 -2.09
CA ILE A 78 -11.38 11.59 -2.71
C ILE A 78 -11.23 11.12 -4.16
N ALA A 79 -11.31 9.82 -4.41
CA ALA A 79 -11.23 9.25 -5.75
C ALA A 79 -12.47 9.59 -6.60
N GLU A 80 -13.65 9.68 -5.98
CA GLU A 80 -14.88 10.12 -6.64
C GLU A 80 -14.76 11.57 -7.11
N TRP A 81 -14.17 12.44 -6.29
CA TRP A 81 -13.88 13.81 -6.67
C TRP A 81 -12.90 13.87 -7.86
N GLY A 82 -11.84 13.09 -7.83
CA GLY A 82 -10.90 12.97 -8.97
C GLY A 82 -11.62 12.54 -10.26
N THR A 83 -12.52 11.55 -10.17
CA THR A 83 -13.33 11.08 -11.31
C THR A 83 -14.26 12.18 -11.83
N ARG A 84 -14.85 12.95 -10.95
CA ARG A 84 -15.71 14.10 -11.32
C ARG A 84 -14.92 15.14 -12.11
N LEU A 85 -13.76 15.56 -11.60
CA LEU A 85 -12.87 16.51 -12.29
C LEU A 85 -12.42 15.98 -13.65
N TRP A 86 -12.11 14.71 -13.76
CA TRP A 86 -11.74 14.08 -15.03
C TRP A 86 -12.85 14.16 -16.07
N ASN A 87 -14.10 13.94 -15.64
CA ASN A 87 -15.28 13.95 -16.50
C ASN A 87 -15.68 15.36 -16.97
N GLU A 88 -15.18 16.44 -16.34
CA GLU A 88 -15.35 17.80 -16.85
C GLU A 88 -14.67 18.02 -18.22
N GLY A 89 -13.66 17.21 -18.53
CA GLY A 89 -13.09 17.08 -19.87
C GLY A 89 -12.09 18.17 -20.30
N THR A 90 -11.87 19.21 -19.48
CA THR A 90 -10.86 20.25 -19.79
C THR A 90 -9.46 19.75 -19.43
N ASP A 91 -8.43 20.25 -20.11
CA ASP A 91 -7.04 19.85 -19.80
C ASP A 91 -6.67 20.23 -18.36
N GLY A 92 -7.13 21.38 -17.87
CA GLY A 92 -6.89 21.81 -16.50
C GLY A 92 -7.56 20.92 -15.45
N SER A 93 -8.82 20.50 -15.67
CA SER A 93 -9.54 19.63 -14.75
C SER A 93 -8.94 18.21 -14.74
N LYS A 94 -8.51 17.70 -15.90
CA LYS A 94 -7.82 16.40 -16.00
C LYS A 94 -6.48 16.40 -15.26
N GLU A 95 -5.70 17.47 -15.37
CA GLU A 95 -4.45 17.60 -14.62
C GLU A 95 -4.71 17.68 -13.12
N ALA A 96 -5.70 18.45 -12.69
CA ALA A 96 -6.11 18.52 -11.28
C ALA A 96 -6.61 17.17 -10.74
N ALA A 97 -7.32 16.38 -11.56
CA ALA A 97 -7.85 15.07 -11.19
C ALA A 97 -6.77 14.09 -10.76
N LYS A 98 -5.59 14.12 -11.40
CA LYS A 98 -4.47 13.20 -11.12
C LYS A 98 -4.04 13.24 -9.65
N ARG A 99 -4.17 14.37 -8.99
CA ARG A 99 -3.82 14.55 -7.58
C ARG A 99 -4.70 13.71 -6.66
N PHE A 100 -5.95 13.48 -7.04
CA PHE A 100 -6.98 12.85 -6.21
C PHE A 100 -7.09 11.33 -6.44
N TRP A 101 -6.34 10.77 -7.38
CA TRP A 101 -6.34 9.33 -7.57
C TRP A 101 -5.41 8.63 -6.58
N PRO A 102 -5.88 7.53 -5.98
CA PRO A 102 -5.06 6.79 -5.05
C PRO A 102 -3.92 6.07 -5.77
N LYS A 103 -2.77 6.06 -5.14
CA LYS A 103 -1.58 5.34 -5.61
C LYS A 103 -1.46 4.01 -4.88
N MET A 104 -1.30 2.93 -5.64
CA MET A 104 -1.11 1.60 -5.08
C MET A 104 0.30 1.44 -4.50
N ARG A 105 0.37 0.88 -3.31
CA ARG A 105 1.58 0.37 -2.68
C ARG A 105 1.29 -1.05 -2.25
N VAL A 106 2.25 -1.93 -2.40
CA VAL A 106 2.11 -3.31 -1.97
C VAL A 106 3.03 -3.56 -0.79
N PHE A 107 2.54 -4.32 0.16
CA PHE A 107 3.27 -4.69 1.35
C PHE A 107 3.29 -6.21 1.49
N ALA A 108 4.38 -6.75 2.03
CA ALA A 108 4.49 -8.16 2.34
C ALA A 108 5.21 -8.36 3.67
N PRO A 109 4.79 -9.32 4.50
CA PRO A 109 5.53 -9.71 5.69
C PRO A 109 6.78 -10.49 5.26
N ILE A 110 7.92 -10.09 5.82
CA ILE A 110 9.23 -10.65 5.50
C ILE A 110 10.06 -10.91 6.74
N VAL A 111 10.96 -11.88 6.64
CA VAL A 111 12.11 -12.04 7.52
C VAL A 111 13.35 -11.59 6.76
N VAL A 112 14.12 -10.68 7.35
CA VAL A 112 15.38 -10.22 6.79
C VAL A 112 16.51 -11.11 7.29
N ARG A 113 17.28 -11.67 6.38
CA ARG A 113 18.39 -12.56 6.73
C ARG A 113 19.52 -11.79 7.40
N GLY A 114 19.95 -12.30 8.56
CA GLY A 114 20.91 -11.63 9.43
C GLY A 114 20.27 -10.65 10.44
N GLU A 115 18.95 -10.53 10.44
CA GLU A 115 18.16 -9.75 11.40
C GLU A 115 16.93 -10.53 11.87
N GLU A 116 17.05 -11.86 11.95
CA GLU A 116 15.95 -12.77 12.33
C GLU A 116 15.45 -12.48 13.75
N ASP A 117 16.32 -11.96 14.61
CA ASP A 117 16.00 -11.52 15.97
C ASP A 117 14.97 -10.40 16.04
N LYS A 118 14.82 -9.64 14.96
CA LYS A 118 13.79 -8.57 14.84
C LYS A 118 12.42 -9.10 14.43
N GLY A 119 12.29 -10.41 14.19
CA GLY A 119 11.03 -11.05 13.79
C GLY A 119 10.54 -10.69 12.39
N VAL A 120 9.25 -10.91 12.16
CA VAL A 120 8.60 -10.58 10.87
C VAL A 120 8.28 -9.10 10.82
N ARG A 121 8.65 -8.46 9.72
CA ARG A 121 8.38 -7.03 9.46
C ARG A 121 7.71 -6.86 8.10
N TRP A 122 6.92 -5.83 7.95
CA TRP A 122 6.29 -5.47 6.70
C TRP A 122 7.23 -4.66 5.81
N TRP A 123 7.42 -5.12 4.59
CA TRP A 123 8.17 -4.41 3.55
C TRP A 123 7.22 -3.83 2.53
N GLY A 124 7.28 -2.49 2.33
CA GLY A 124 6.49 -1.79 1.33
C GLY A 124 7.30 -1.54 0.06
N PHE A 125 6.72 -1.86 -1.11
CA PHE A 125 7.38 -1.75 -2.40
C PHE A 125 6.44 -1.25 -3.50
N SER A 126 7.03 -0.94 -4.66
CA SER A 126 6.32 -0.43 -5.83
C SER A 126 5.60 -1.52 -6.60
N ARG A 127 4.69 -1.12 -7.50
CA ARG A 127 4.00 -2.03 -8.43
C ARG A 127 5.00 -2.83 -9.29
N THR A 128 6.07 -2.19 -9.75
CA THR A 128 7.10 -2.85 -10.58
C THR A 128 7.79 -3.99 -9.82
N THR A 129 8.15 -3.74 -8.55
CA THR A 129 8.71 -4.76 -7.67
C THR A 129 7.70 -5.88 -7.42
N TYR A 130 6.42 -5.53 -7.25
CA TYR A 130 5.32 -6.48 -7.08
C TYR A 130 5.19 -7.42 -8.29
N GLN A 131 5.19 -6.87 -9.49
CA GLN A 131 5.15 -7.67 -10.72
C GLN A 131 6.32 -8.65 -10.78
N ALA A 132 7.54 -8.20 -10.50
CA ALA A 132 8.70 -9.07 -10.48
C ALA A 132 8.65 -10.17 -9.40
N LEU A 133 8.04 -9.88 -8.23
CA LEU A 133 7.79 -10.90 -7.20
C LEU A 133 6.72 -11.90 -7.62
N LEU A 134 5.63 -11.43 -8.25
CA LEU A 134 4.59 -12.32 -8.79
C LEU A 134 5.15 -13.24 -9.88
N ASP A 135 6.04 -12.75 -10.74
CA ASP A 135 6.70 -13.57 -11.75
C ASP A 135 7.47 -14.73 -11.09
N VAL A 136 8.14 -14.48 -9.95
CA VAL A 136 8.83 -15.51 -9.18
C VAL A 136 7.86 -16.49 -8.51
N VAL A 137 6.78 -15.98 -7.89
CA VAL A 137 5.76 -16.81 -7.21
C VAL A 137 5.04 -17.73 -8.20
N LEU A 138 4.79 -17.24 -9.40
CA LEU A 138 4.07 -17.99 -10.45
C LEU A 138 4.98 -18.94 -11.26
N ASP A 139 6.30 -18.84 -11.12
CA ASP A 139 7.24 -19.69 -11.82
C ASP A 139 7.29 -21.06 -11.15
N PRO A 140 6.86 -22.14 -11.84
CA PRO A 140 6.82 -23.48 -11.27
C PRO A 140 8.19 -24.05 -10.89
N GLU A 141 9.30 -23.48 -11.41
CA GLU A 141 10.65 -23.93 -11.05
C GLU A 141 11.02 -23.62 -9.60
N TYR A 142 10.42 -22.57 -9.00
CA TYR A 142 10.70 -22.18 -7.61
C TYR A 142 9.75 -22.84 -6.60
N GLY A 143 8.61 -23.37 -7.05
CA GLY A 143 7.59 -23.93 -6.17
C GLY A 143 7.05 -22.91 -5.17
N ASP A 144 6.68 -23.32 -3.97
CA ASP A 144 6.26 -22.41 -2.92
C ASP A 144 7.48 -21.71 -2.28
N ILE A 145 7.69 -20.44 -2.68
CA ILE A 145 8.82 -19.65 -2.16
C ILE A 145 8.65 -19.25 -0.69
N THR A 146 7.44 -19.38 -0.13
CA THR A 146 7.12 -19.06 1.27
C THR A 146 7.22 -20.27 2.19
N ASP A 147 7.46 -21.48 1.64
CA ASP A 147 7.58 -22.70 2.41
C ASP A 147 8.61 -22.58 3.54
N THR A 148 8.25 -23.04 4.73
CA THR A 148 9.06 -22.86 5.94
C THR A 148 10.31 -23.74 5.96
N GLU A 149 10.32 -24.88 5.26
CA GLU A 149 11.45 -25.81 5.21
C GLU A 149 12.29 -25.65 3.94
N LYS A 150 11.62 -25.46 2.79
CA LYS A 150 12.23 -25.49 1.45
C LYS A 150 11.91 -24.25 0.62
N GLY A 151 11.50 -23.18 1.24
CA GLY A 151 11.18 -21.94 0.52
C GLY A 151 12.42 -21.28 -0.08
N THR A 152 12.20 -20.29 -0.90
CA THR A 152 13.25 -19.58 -1.63
C THR A 152 13.42 -18.17 -1.11
N ASP A 153 14.64 -17.81 -0.69
CA ASP A 153 14.95 -16.44 -0.32
C ASP A 153 15.04 -15.55 -1.55
N ILE A 154 14.70 -14.30 -1.37
CA ILE A 154 14.77 -13.27 -2.41
C ILE A 154 15.93 -12.32 -2.08
N ARG A 155 16.79 -12.12 -3.06
CA ARG A 155 17.82 -11.07 -3.02
C ARG A 155 17.20 -9.79 -3.52
N ILE A 156 17.41 -8.72 -2.76
CA ILE A 156 17.00 -7.35 -3.09
C ILE A 156 18.25 -6.53 -3.27
N ASP A 157 18.40 -5.93 -4.45
CA ASP A 157 19.41 -4.91 -4.73
C ASP A 157 18.70 -3.55 -4.76
N TYR A 158 18.87 -2.75 -3.71
CA TYR A 158 18.24 -1.44 -3.56
C TYR A 158 19.28 -0.33 -3.68
N GLY A 159 19.02 0.65 -4.51
CA GLY A 159 19.90 1.79 -4.65
C GLY A 159 19.59 2.66 -5.85
N LYS A 160 20.28 3.79 -5.90
CA LYS A 160 20.15 4.76 -6.98
C LYS A 160 21.10 4.41 -8.13
N LYS A 161 20.54 4.08 -9.29
CA LYS A 161 21.33 3.85 -10.50
C LYS A 161 21.79 5.17 -11.12
N SER A 162 22.94 5.15 -11.80
CA SER A 162 23.45 6.33 -12.49
C SER A 162 22.43 6.86 -13.51
N GLY A 163 22.13 8.15 -13.44
CA GLY A 163 21.15 8.81 -14.30
C GLY A 163 19.70 8.75 -13.84
N GLN A 164 19.40 8.08 -12.72
CA GLN A 164 18.06 8.06 -12.15
C GLN A 164 17.92 9.05 -11.00
N SER A 165 16.74 9.66 -10.89
CA SER A 165 16.43 10.61 -9.79
C SER A 165 16.12 9.88 -8.47
N PHE A 166 15.57 8.66 -8.55
CA PHE A 166 15.08 7.89 -7.41
C PHE A 166 15.77 6.51 -7.33
N PRO A 167 15.87 5.94 -6.13
CA PRO A 167 16.36 4.58 -5.96
C PRO A 167 15.40 3.55 -6.55
N THR A 168 15.93 2.48 -7.11
CA THR A 168 15.18 1.34 -7.63
C THR A 168 15.43 0.09 -6.80
N THR A 169 14.48 -0.83 -6.87
CA THR A 169 14.54 -2.14 -6.21
C THR A 169 14.57 -3.22 -7.26
N ASP A 170 15.68 -3.92 -7.39
CA ASP A 170 15.76 -5.13 -8.22
C ASP A 170 15.60 -6.36 -7.31
N VAL A 171 14.74 -7.30 -7.70
CA VAL A 171 14.49 -8.54 -6.97
C VAL A 171 14.94 -9.74 -7.77
N ARG A 172 15.57 -10.71 -7.11
CA ARG A 172 16.03 -11.96 -7.73
C ARG A 172 15.88 -13.13 -6.76
N PRO A 173 15.25 -14.23 -7.18
CA PRO A 173 15.21 -15.43 -6.34
C PRO A 173 16.60 -16.05 -6.19
N MET A 174 16.87 -16.56 -5.02
CA MET A 174 18.09 -17.33 -4.77
C MET A 174 17.96 -18.72 -5.41
N ARG A 175 19.09 -19.25 -5.88
CA ARG A 175 19.11 -20.56 -6.56
C ARG A 175 18.91 -21.77 -5.64
N ARG A 176 19.09 -21.57 -4.35
CA ARG A 176 19.00 -22.63 -3.36
C ARG A 176 17.87 -22.35 -2.42
N THR A 177 17.09 -23.36 -2.13
CA THR A 177 16.11 -23.33 -1.06
C THR A 177 16.79 -23.32 0.30
N SER A 178 16.12 -22.75 1.29
CA SER A 178 16.59 -22.71 2.68
C SER A 178 15.39 -22.75 3.63
N ALA A 179 15.61 -23.22 4.85
CA ALA A 179 14.60 -23.15 5.89
C ALA A 179 14.41 -21.68 6.35
N LEU A 180 13.21 -21.38 6.85
CA LEU A 180 12.86 -20.06 7.41
C LEU A 180 13.72 -19.78 8.65
N ALA A 181 13.85 -20.75 9.55
CA ALA A 181 14.70 -20.70 10.73
C ALA A 181 15.40 -22.06 10.96
N LYS A 182 16.23 -22.15 11.99
CA LYS A 182 17.04 -23.34 12.27
C LYS A 182 16.26 -24.44 12.99
N THR A 183 15.27 -24.05 13.81
CA THR A 183 14.45 -24.97 14.59
C THR A 183 12.98 -24.71 14.32
N GLU A 184 12.15 -25.72 14.55
CA GLU A 184 10.70 -25.63 14.43
C GLU A 184 10.10 -24.61 15.45
N GLU A 185 10.71 -24.52 16.63
CA GLU A 185 10.30 -23.54 17.64
C GLU A 185 10.53 -22.09 17.18
N GLU A 186 11.68 -21.84 16.54
CA GLU A 186 11.97 -20.52 15.95
C GLU A 186 11.01 -20.19 14.79
N VAL A 187 10.68 -21.19 13.96
CA VAL A 187 9.70 -21.02 12.87
C VAL A 187 8.35 -20.63 13.45
N ASN A 188 7.86 -21.37 14.45
CA ASN A 188 6.57 -21.08 15.09
C ASN A 188 6.55 -19.68 15.72
N THR A 189 7.64 -19.30 16.39
CA THR A 189 7.78 -17.95 16.98
C THR A 189 7.70 -16.87 15.91
N LEU A 190 8.35 -17.06 14.76
CA LEU A 190 8.28 -16.12 13.65
C LEU A 190 6.87 -16.04 13.05
N LEU A 191 6.21 -17.18 12.84
CA LEU A 191 4.85 -17.23 12.31
C LEU A 191 3.83 -16.57 13.26
N GLU A 192 3.96 -16.80 14.57
CA GLU A 192 3.13 -16.17 15.60
C GLU A 192 3.38 -14.65 15.72
N SER A 193 4.55 -14.19 15.31
CA SER A 193 4.90 -12.75 15.30
C SER A 193 4.31 -11.97 14.12
N ILE A 194 3.71 -12.64 13.14
CA ILE A 194 3.09 -11.98 12.00
C ILE A 194 1.89 -11.18 12.48
N LYS A 195 1.99 -9.86 12.37
CA LYS A 195 0.84 -8.98 12.57
C LYS A 195 -0.03 -9.00 11.32
N THR A 196 -1.33 -9.08 11.51
CA THR A 196 -2.28 -8.99 10.40
C THR A 196 -2.27 -7.60 9.76
N ALA A 197 -2.73 -7.49 8.52
CA ALA A 197 -2.83 -6.20 7.84
C ALA A 197 -3.70 -5.20 8.63
N ASP A 198 -4.81 -5.67 9.22
CA ASP A 198 -5.71 -4.83 10.02
C ASP A 198 -5.07 -4.29 11.33
N GLU A 199 -4.08 -5.01 11.87
CA GLU A 199 -3.33 -4.55 13.04
C GLU A 199 -2.27 -3.49 12.69
N VAL A 200 -1.77 -3.51 11.45
CA VAL A 200 -0.66 -2.67 11.00
C VAL A 200 -1.15 -1.45 10.22
N PHE A 201 -2.21 -1.61 9.44
CA PHE A 201 -2.73 -0.59 8.55
C PHE A 201 -4.09 -0.07 9.03
N SER A 202 -4.19 1.22 9.28
CA SER A 202 -5.45 1.88 9.62
C SER A 202 -6.08 2.45 8.35
N VAL A 203 -7.05 1.73 7.79
CA VAL A 203 -7.82 2.18 6.63
C VAL A 203 -8.79 3.27 7.07
N ALA A 204 -8.77 4.42 6.40
CA ALA A 204 -9.68 5.52 6.70
C ALA A 204 -11.12 5.16 6.33
N SER A 205 -12.07 5.65 7.11
CA SER A 205 -13.49 5.59 6.76
C SER A 205 -13.83 6.58 5.66
N TYR A 206 -15.02 6.43 5.04
CA TYR A 206 -15.55 7.38 4.06
C TYR A 206 -15.60 8.80 4.64
N ASP A 207 -16.13 8.96 5.86
CA ASP A 207 -16.29 10.26 6.52
C ASP A 207 -14.92 10.94 6.82
N GLU A 208 -13.91 10.14 7.20
CA GLU A 208 -12.55 10.65 7.39
C GLU A 208 -11.93 11.13 6.07
N CYS A 209 -12.13 10.38 4.98
CA CYS A 209 -11.70 10.78 3.65
C CYS A 209 -12.43 12.04 3.16
N GLU A 210 -13.75 12.13 3.40
CA GLU A 210 -14.55 13.31 3.05
C GLU A 210 -14.06 14.56 3.81
N LYS A 211 -13.77 14.42 5.09
CA LYS A 211 -13.19 15.52 5.89
C LYS A 211 -11.85 15.99 5.32
N VAL A 212 -10.95 15.05 5.00
CA VAL A 212 -9.65 15.39 4.41
C VAL A 212 -9.79 16.01 3.03
N LEU A 213 -10.77 15.57 2.22
CA LEU A 213 -11.10 16.17 0.94
C LEU A 213 -11.55 17.62 1.12
N ASN A 214 -12.48 17.87 2.05
CA ASN A 214 -12.98 19.22 2.35
C ASN A 214 -11.86 20.15 2.83
N GLU A 215 -10.96 19.67 3.69
CA GLU A 215 -9.77 20.42 4.11
C GLU A 215 -8.83 20.72 2.92
N THR A 216 -8.74 19.79 1.95
CA THR A 216 -7.88 19.94 0.76
C THR A 216 -8.44 20.96 -0.21
N LEU A 217 -9.75 21.00 -0.38
CA LEU A 217 -10.43 21.91 -1.32
C LEU A 217 -10.60 23.33 -0.75
N GLY A 218 -10.65 23.46 0.57
CA GLY A 218 -11.03 24.70 1.24
C GLY A 218 -12.51 25.05 1.07
N GLU A 219 -13.05 25.89 1.92
CA GLU A 219 -14.47 26.22 1.93
C GLU A 219 -14.96 26.89 0.61
N ALA A 220 -14.09 27.57 -0.11
CA ALA A 220 -14.44 28.30 -1.33
C ALA A 220 -14.79 27.43 -2.55
N MET A 221 -14.37 26.16 -2.57
CA MET A 221 -14.70 25.25 -3.68
C MET A 221 -15.94 24.41 -3.42
N LEU A 222 -16.36 24.24 -2.18
CA LEU A 222 -17.52 23.41 -1.82
C LEU A 222 -18.84 24.06 -2.25
N ASP A 223 -18.94 25.40 -2.17
CA ASP A 223 -20.15 26.15 -2.57
C ASP A 223 -20.41 26.13 -4.08
N SER A 224 -19.36 25.97 -4.90
CA SER A 224 -19.50 25.94 -6.37
C SER A 224 -20.04 24.59 -6.90
N VAL A 225 -20.03 23.54 -6.08
CA VAL A 225 -20.43 22.16 -6.47
C VAL A 225 -21.84 21.80 -6.01
N SER A 226 -22.36 22.48 -4.97
CA SER A 226 -23.70 22.22 -4.44
C SER A 226 -24.85 22.60 -5.38
N ASP A 227 -24.58 23.41 -6.44
CA ASP A 227 -25.60 23.88 -7.40
C ASP A 227 -25.71 23.03 -8.68
N SER A 228 -24.88 22.01 -8.90
CA SER A 228 -25.00 21.10 -10.05
C SER A 228 -25.49 19.72 -9.64
N GLY A 229 -26.82 19.63 -9.40
CA GLY A 229 -27.63 18.43 -9.62
C GLY A 229 -27.33 17.23 -8.75
N LYS A 230 -28.19 17.03 -7.75
CA LYS A 230 -28.49 15.72 -7.15
C LYS A 230 -28.87 14.71 -8.24
N GLU A 231 -27.91 13.94 -8.73
CA GLU A 231 -28.14 12.63 -9.30
C GLU A 231 -27.24 11.63 -8.60
N THR A 232 -27.82 10.99 -7.61
CA THR A 232 -27.26 9.81 -6.97
C THR A 232 -27.29 8.65 -7.96
N THR A 233 -26.24 8.51 -8.76
CA THR A 233 -26.01 7.26 -9.48
C THR A 233 -25.19 6.35 -8.55
N ARG A 234 -25.94 5.45 -7.89
CA ARG A 234 -25.33 4.31 -7.19
C ARG A 234 -24.59 3.47 -8.22
N TYR A 235 -23.27 3.53 -8.22
CA TYR A 235 -22.47 2.58 -9.00
C TYR A 235 -22.55 1.22 -8.36
N ASN A 236 -23.23 0.30 -9.07
CA ASN A 236 -23.18 -1.12 -8.79
C ASN A 236 -21.72 -1.59 -8.87
N ASN A 237 -21.30 -2.26 -7.83
CA ASN A 237 -20.03 -2.96 -7.68
C ASN A 237 -19.94 -4.06 -8.76
N THR A 238 -19.44 -3.72 -9.93
CA THR A 238 -19.04 -4.68 -10.95
C THR A 238 -17.53 -4.64 -11.02
N ALA A 239 -16.92 -5.81 -10.92
CA ALA A 239 -15.50 -6.07 -11.10
C ALA A 239 -14.90 -5.24 -12.25
N PRO A 240 -13.59 -4.89 -12.20
CA PRO A 240 -12.96 -4.06 -13.21
C PRO A 240 -13.23 -4.66 -14.59
N PRO A 241 -13.60 -3.85 -15.60
CA PRO A 241 -13.89 -4.35 -16.92
C PRO A 241 -12.65 -5.03 -17.49
N THR A 242 -12.80 -6.31 -17.80
CA THR A 242 -11.83 -7.05 -18.62
C THR A 242 -11.64 -6.30 -19.93
N ASN A 243 -10.42 -5.87 -20.15
CA ASN A 243 -9.94 -5.09 -21.27
C ASN A 243 -10.32 -5.73 -22.62
N LYS A 244 -11.32 -5.17 -23.30
CA LYS A 244 -11.51 -5.35 -24.73
C LYS A 244 -11.70 -3.96 -25.37
N GLY A 245 -10.60 -3.45 -25.93
CA GLY A 245 -10.60 -2.38 -26.93
C GLY A 245 -10.67 -0.96 -26.38
N MET A 246 -9.54 -0.45 -25.91
CA MET A 246 -9.23 0.98 -25.91
C MET A 246 -7.75 1.13 -26.25
N GLU A 247 -7.46 1.41 -27.50
CA GLU A 247 -6.21 2.06 -27.93
C GLU A 247 -6.25 3.46 -27.29
N GLY A 248 -5.39 3.72 -26.34
CA GLY A 248 -5.28 5.01 -25.65
C GLY A 248 -4.90 4.94 -24.16
N VAL A 249 -4.82 3.74 -23.56
CA VAL A 249 -4.51 3.58 -22.13
C VAL A 249 -3.00 3.53 -21.86
N SER A 250 -2.17 3.30 -22.88
CA SER A 250 -0.71 3.25 -22.74
C SER A 250 -0.08 4.58 -22.30
N ASP A 251 -0.69 5.71 -22.68
CA ASP A 251 -0.16 7.04 -22.33
C ASP A 251 -0.41 7.42 -20.86
N ILE A 252 -1.42 6.83 -20.24
CA ILE A 252 -1.75 7.11 -18.82
C ILE A 252 -0.84 6.30 -17.90
N GLU A 253 -0.53 5.05 -18.26
CA GLU A 253 0.39 4.21 -17.47
C GLU A 253 1.82 4.75 -17.53
N SER A 254 2.29 5.22 -18.68
CA SER A 254 3.63 5.82 -18.79
C SER A 254 3.76 7.15 -18.04
N ALA A 255 2.68 7.95 -18.00
CA ALA A 255 2.66 9.20 -17.21
C ALA A 255 2.64 8.95 -15.68
N PHE A 256 2.17 7.77 -15.24
CA PHE A 256 2.25 7.37 -13.83
C PHE A 256 3.63 6.86 -13.43
N ASP A 257 4.32 6.17 -14.31
CA ASP A 257 5.68 5.69 -14.06
C ASP A 257 6.69 6.85 -13.99
N ASP A 258 6.53 7.90 -14.82
CA ASP A 258 7.38 9.10 -14.80
C ASP A 258 7.19 9.97 -13.52
N LEU A 259 6.08 9.81 -12.80
CA LEU A 259 5.80 10.54 -11.54
C LEU A 259 6.26 9.77 -10.30
N LEU A 260 6.64 8.50 -10.47
CA LEU A 260 7.12 7.60 -9.41
C LEU A 260 8.61 7.25 -9.55
N ALA A 261 9.23 7.72 -10.64
CA ALA A 261 10.65 7.57 -10.90
C ALA A 261 11.51 8.54 -10.08
#